data_ab685d09ce2864b4e069424310c4144b
#
_entry.id   ab685d09ce2864b4e069424310c4144b
#
_cell.length_a   1.000
_cell.length_b   1.000
_cell.length_c   1.000
_cell.angle_alpha   90.00
_cell.angle_beta   90.00
_cell.angle_gamma   90.00
#
_symmetry.space_group_name_H-M   'P 1'
#
loop_
_entity.id
_entity.type
_entity.pdbx_description
1 polymer ?
#
loop_
_entity_poly.entity_id
_entity_poly.type
_entity_poly.pdbx_seq_one_letter_code
_entity_poly.pdbx_strand_id
1 'polypeptide(L)'
;MWKMLKHIAQTHRKRLLGTFSLVGLENILMLVYPVFGGWAINAVIAGKVWQALLYALVVLLMWLVDAARRITDTRTFTRIYTEIAVPIVLEQRRQVPHSAVTARVALSREFVSFFEEHLPIAATSVVSIFGACIMLLVLEF
;
A
#
# COMPACT_ATOMS: atom_id res chain seq x y z
N MET A 1 18.23 3.06 15.80
CA MET A 1 17.00 3.11 14.99
C MET A 1 17.28 3.45 13.52
N TRP A 2 17.83 4.60 13.19
CA TRP A 2 18.07 5.03 11.79
C TRP A 2 18.98 4.09 10.97
N LYS A 3 20.02 3.53 11.57
CA LYS A 3 20.90 2.55 10.91
C LYS A 3 20.19 1.23 10.59
N MET A 4 19.29 0.78 11.47
CA MET A 4 18.48 -0.42 11.30
C MET A 4 17.44 -0.24 10.18
N LEU A 5 16.78 0.92 10.13
CA LEU A 5 15.88 1.34 9.04
C LEU A 5 16.60 1.31 7.69
N LYS A 6 17.78 1.91 7.62
CA LYS A 6 18.57 1.95 6.39
C LYS A 6 18.99 0.55 5.94
N HIS A 7 19.35 -0.31 6.88
CA HIS A 7 19.71 -1.71 6.59
C HIS A 7 18.52 -2.49 6.03
N ILE A 8 17.35 -2.40 6.67
CA ILE A 8 16.10 -3.04 6.22
C ILE A 8 15.72 -2.52 4.83
N ALA A 9 15.76 -1.21 4.63
CA ALA A 9 15.44 -0.61 3.35
C ALA A 9 16.40 -1.05 2.23
N GLN A 10 17.68 -1.23 2.53
CA GLN A 10 18.65 -1.70 1.55
C GLN A 10 18.50 -3.20 1.25
N THR A 11 18.28 -4.02 2.27
CA THR A 11 18.17 -5.48 2.12
C THR A 11 16.89 -5.87 1.37
N HIS A 12 15.78 -5.18 1.63
CA HIS A 12 14.47 -5.47 1.03
C HIS A 12 14.06 -4.49 -0.07
N ARG A 13 15.00 -3.70 -0.60
CA ARG A 13 14.74 -2.63 -1.57
C ARG A 13 13.83 -3.03 -2.72
N LYS A 14 14.06 -4.20 -3.34
CA LYS A 14 13.24 -4.67 -4.47
C LYS A 14 11.79 -4.95 -4.08
N ARG A 15 11.58 -5.50 -2.87
CA ARG A 15 10.23 -5.83 -2.36
C ARG A 15 9.49 -4.58 -1.93
N LEU A 16 10.15 -3.69 -1.21
CA LEU A 16 9.59 -2.40 -0.83
C LEU A 16 9.23 -1.57 -2.06
N LEU A 17 10.10 -1.53 -3.08
CA LEU A 17 9.80 -0.89 -4.35
C LEU A 17 8.56 -1.53 -5.02
N GLY A 18 8.42 -2.84 -5.02
CA GLY A 18 7.25 -3.54 -5.55
C GLY A 18 5.96 -3.14 -4.82
N THR A 19 5.98 -3.15 -3.49
CA THR A 19 4.86 -2.73 -2.64
C THR A 19 4.48 -1.27 -2.88
N PHE A 20 5.43 -0.35 -2.85
CA PHE A 20 5.15 1.08 -3.08
C PHE A 20 4.74 1.38 -4.52
N SER A 21 5.25 0.64 -5.48
CA SER A 21 4.82 0.72 -6.89
C SER A 21 3.36 0.31 -7.06
N LEU A 22 2.92 -0.76 -6.38
CA LEU A 22 1.52 -1.18 -6.36
C LEU A 22 0.62 -0.15 -5.66
N VAL A 23 1.06 0.44 -4.55
CA VAL A 23 0.35 1.54 -3.89
C VAL A 23 0.21 2.74 -4.84
N GLY A 24 1.26 3.11 -5.55
CA GLY A 24 1.21 4.18 -6.55
C GLY A 24 0.22 3.88 -7.67
N LEU A 25 0.23 2.67 -8.22
CA LEU A 25 -0.68 2.23 -9.26
C LEU A 25 -2.14 2.27 -8.78
N GLU A 26 -2.42 1.77 -7.58
CA GLU A 26 -3.76 1.82 -6.98
C GLU A 26 -4.25 3.25 -6.83
N ASN A 27 -3.41 4.17 -6.36
CA ASN A 27 -3.76 5.58 -6.23
C ASN A 27 -4.10 6.22 -7.59
N ILE A 28 -3.33 5.91 -8.64
CA ILE A 28 -3.61 6.40 -10.00
C ILE A 28 -4.97 5.86 -10.47
N LEU A 29 -5.22 4.57 -10.28
CA LEU A 29 -6.50 3.95 -10.64
C LEU A 29 -7.68 4.58 -9.87
N MET A 30 -7.50 4.86 -8.58
CA MET A 30 -8.51 5.54 -7.75
C MET A 30 -8.85 6.93 -8.27
N LEU A 31 -7.84 7.70 -8.71
CA LEU A 31 -8.06 9.04 -9.28
C LEU A 31 -8.76 9.00 -10.65
N VAL A 32 -8.46 7.99 -11.44
CA VAL A 32 -9.03 7.83 -12.79
C VAL A 32 -10.42 7.20 -12.77
N TYR A 33 -10.74 6.43 -11.73
CA TYR A 33 -12.02 5.72 -11.56
C TYR A 33 -13.27 6.61 -11.75
N PRO A 34 -13.38 7.82 -11.16
CA PRO A 34 -14.55 8.68 -11.36
C PRO A 34 -14.73 9.13 -12.81
N VAL A 35 -13.63 9.34 -13.54
CA VAL A 35 -13.67 9.74 -14.96
C VAL A 35 -14.24 8.62 -15.81
N PHE A 36 -13.78 7.39 -15.60
CA PHE A 36 -14.33 6.22 -16.30
C PHE A 36 -15.80 5.97 -15.92
N GLY A 37 -16.19 6.25 -14.66
CA GLY A 37 -17.58 6.20 -14.21
C GLY A 37 -18.47 7.17 -14.98
N GLY A 38 -18.05 8.41 -15.13
CA GLY A 38 -18.75 9.42 -15.93
C GLY A 38 -18.88 9.02 -17.40
N TRP A 39 -17.82 8.49 -17.98
CA TRP A 39 -17.87 7.99 -19.37
C TRP A 39 -18.78 6.77 -19.53
N ALA A 40 -18.83 5.88 -18.56
CA ALA A 40 -19.73 4.73 -18.59
C ALA A 40 -21.21 5.16 -18.56
N ILE A 41 -21.55 6.13 -17.71
CA ILE A 41 -22.92 6.68 -17.64
C ILE A 41 -23.30 7.29 -18.99
N ASN A 42 -22.45 8.13 -19.56
CA ASN A 42 -22.68 8.71 -20.87
C ASN A 42 -22.81 7.65 -21.98
N ALA A 43 -22.02 6.58 -21.91
CA ALA A 43 -22.08 5.47 -22.85
C ALA A 43 -23.39 4.70 -22.77
N VAL A 44 -23.91 4.46 -21.56
CA VAL A 44 -25.21 3.80 -21.36
C VAL A 44 -26.33 4.67 -21.92
N ILE A 45 -26.33 5.98 -21.65
CA ILE A 45 -27.32 6.92 -22.18
C ILE A 45 -27.27 6.96 -23.71
N ALA A 46 -26.08 6.87 -24.31
CA ALA A 46 -25.89 6.83 -25.76
C ALA A 46 -26.15 5.45 -26.40
N GLY A 47 -26.55 4.44 -25.64
CA GLY A 47 -26.80 3.07 -26.13
C GLY A 47 -25.52 2.30 -26.53
N LYS A 48 -24.34 2.78 -26.14
CA LYS A 48 -23.05 2.18 -26.50
C LYS A 48 -22.60 1.14 -25.46
N VAL A 49 -23.22 -0.03 -25.49
CA VAL A 49 -23.00 -1.11 -24.51
C VAL A 49 -21.51 -1.50 -24.37
N TRP A 50 -20.74 -1.47 -25.46
CA TRP A 50 -19.32 -1.81 -25.45
C TRP A 50 -18.48 -0.89 -24.55
N GLN A 51 -18.77 0.40 -24.54
CA GLN A 51 -18.07 1.36 -23.69
C GLN A 51 -18.44 1.19 -22.20
N ALA A 52 -19.66 0.79 -21.92
CA ALA A 52 -20.08 0.43 -20.56
C ALA A 52 -19.37 -0.86 -20.05
N LEU A 53 -19.13 -1.83 -20.93
CA LEU A 53 -18.36 -3.04 -20.60
C LEU A 53 -16.89 -2.73 -20.31
N LEU A 54 -16.30 -1.74 -20.98
CA LEU A 54 -14.94 -1.27 -20.66
C LEU A 54 -14.83 -0.76 -19.21
N TYR A 55 -15.84 -0.09 -18.71
CA TYR A 55 -15.86 0.33 -17.31
C TYR A 55 -15.87 -0.87 -16.36
N ALA A 56 -16.69 -1.89 -16.63
CA ALA A 56 -16.69 -3.11 -15.83
C ALA A 56 -15.31 -3.79 -15.81
N LEU A 57 -14.59 -3.77 -16.94
CA LEU A 57 -13.20 -4.27 -17.01
C LEU A 57 -12.25 -3.45 -16.14
N VAL A 58 -12.36 -2.11 -16.17
CA VAL A 58 -11.52 -1.22 -15.33
C VAL A 58 -11.78 -1.48 -13.85
N VAL A 59 -13.03 -1.66 -13.45
CA VAL A 59 -13.39 -2.03 -12.07
C VAL A 59 -12.77 -3.36 -11.68
N LEU A 60 -12.87 -4.37 -12.55
CA LEU A 60 -12.27 -5.69 -12.32
C LEU A 60 -10.75 -5.59 -12.14
N LEU A 61 -10.07 -4.84 -13.01
CA LEU A 61 -8.63 -4.61 -12.92
C LEU A 61 -8.24 -3.92 -11.61
N MET A 62 -9.03 -2.95 -11.18
CA MET A 62 -8.82 -2.25 -9.91
C MET A 62 -8.89 -3.22 -8.73
N TRP A 63 -9.87 -4.11 -8.70
CA TRP A 63 -10.00 -5.14 -7.67
C TRP A 63 -8.85 -6.14 -7.68
N LEU A 64 -8.37 -6.53 -8.87
CA LEU A 64 -7.22 -7.41 -9.01
C LEU A 64 -5.92 -6.77 -8.49
N VAL A 65 -5.73 -5.47 -8.78
CA VAL A 65 -4.58 -4.72 -8.29
C VAL A 65 -4.61 -4.58 -6.77
N ASP A 66 -5.78 -4.25 -6.19
CA ASP A 66 -5.95 -4.19 -4.73
C ASP A 66 -5.66 -5.55 -4.07
N ALA A 67 -6.19 -6.63 -4.61
CA ALA A 67 -5.94 -7.97 -4.12
C ALA A 67 -4.46 -8.36 -4.22
N ALA A 68 -3.81 -8.08 -5.34
CA ALA A 68 -2.38 -8.35 -5.54
C ALA A 68 -1.52 -7.53 -4.56
N ARG A 69 -1.89 -6.27 -4.33
CA ARG A 69 -1.25 -5.40 -3.35
C ARG A 69 -1.35 -6.00 -1.95
N ARG A 70 -2.55 -6.34 -1.48
CA ARG A 70 -2.76 -6.90 -0.13
C ARG A 70 -1.94 -8.16 0.10
N ILE A 71 -1.90 -9.06 -0.89
CA ILE A 71 -1.08 -10.28 -0.80
C ILE A 71 0.40 -9.94 -0.73
N THR A 72 0.88 -9.00 -1.54
CA THR A 72 2.28 -8.60 -1.60
C THR A 72 2.71 -7.89 -0.32
N ASP A 73 1.88 -6.99 0.20
CA ASP A 73 2.11 -6.27 1.45
C ASP A 73 2.22 -7.24 2.61
N THR A 74 1.23 -8.10 2.80
CA THR A 74 1.23 -9.11 3.88
C THR A 74 2.47 -9.98 3.82
N ARG A 75 2.85 -10.49 2.65
CA ARG A 75 4.05 -11.33 2.49
C ARG A 75 5.34 -10.59 2.78
N THR A 76 5.43 -9.34 2.33
CA THR A 76 6.63 -8.51 2.49
C THR A 76 6.82 -8.13 3.96
N PHE A 77 5.78 -7.62 4.60
CA PHE A 77 5.87 -7.13 5.97
C PHE A 77 5.94 -8.26 6.99
N THR A 78 5.23 -9.37 6.79
CA THR A 78 5.39 -10.57 7.64
C THR A 78 6.83 -11.08 7.62
N ARG A 79 7.46 -11.08 6.45
CA ARG A 79 8.86 -11.52 6.35
C ARG A 79 9.82 -10.55 7.02
N ILE A 80 9.65 -9.25 6.82
CA ILE A 80 10.45 -8.22 7.50
C ILE A 80 10.29 -8.35 9.02
N TYR A 81 9.05 -8.54 9.49
CA TYR A 81 8.79 -8.75 10.91
C TYR A 81 9.52 -9.98 11.46
N THR A 82 9.45 -11.10 10.75
CA THR A 82 10.14 -12.34 11.16
C THR A 82 11.65 -12.14 11.23
N GLU A 83 12.25 -11.47 10.25
CA GLU A 83 13.69 -11.20 10.21
C GLU A 83 14.16 -10.25 11.34
N ILE A 84 13.26 -9.40 11.85
CA ILE A 84 13.56 -8.54 13.01
C ILE A 84 13.30 -9.26 14.33
N ALA A 85 12.18 -9.94 14.47
CA ALA A 85 11.73 -10.52 15.73
C ALA A 85 12.56 -11.76 16.14
N VAL A 86 12.89 -12.63 15.17
CA VAL A 86 13.60 -13.89 15.47
C VAL A 86 14.97 -13.65 16.11
N PRO A 87 15.86 -12.79 15.58
CA PRO A 87 17.15 -12.51 16.23
C PRO A 87 17.00 -11.93 17.64
N ILE A 88 16.01 -11.04 17.84
CA ILE A 88 15.75 -10.44 19.15
C ILE A 88 15.39 -11.52 20.17
N VAL A 89 14.52 -12.45 19.80
CA VAL A 89 14.11 -13.55 20.68
C VAL A 89 15.28 -14.50 20.95
N LEU A 90 16.05 -14.86 19.94
CA LEU A 90 17.15 -15.82 20.08
C LEU A 90 18.35 -15.27 20.85
N GLU A 91 18.74 -14.03 20.59
CA GLU A 91 19.91 -13.39 21.21
C GLU A 91 19.63 -13.00 22.65
N GLN A 92 18.43 -12.57 22.97
CA GLN A 92 18.07 -12.06 24.29
C GLN A 92 17.49 -13.11 25.25
N ARG A 93 17.12 -14.28 24.74
CA ARG A 93 16.55 -15.37 25.55
C ARG A 93 17.46 -15.80 26.73
N ARG A 94 18.76 -15.59 26.60
CA ARG A 94 19.76 -15.99 27.63
C ARG A 94 20.15 -14.87 28.60
N GLN A 95 19.85 -13.61 28.30
CA GLN A 95 20.46 -12.47 29.02
C GLN A 95 19.46 -11.51 29.65
N VAL A 96 18.17 -11.56 29.31
CA VAL A 96 17.19 -10.55 29.71
C VAL A 96 15.91 -11.20 30.22
N PRO A 97 15.21 -10.61 31.23
CA PRO A 97 13.92 -11.10 31.72
C PRO A 97 12.89 -11.17 30.58
N HIS A 98 12.01 -12.16 30.65
CA HIS A 98 10.99 -12.43 29.63
C HIS A 98 10.13 -11.21 29.28
N SER A 99 9.81 -10.36 30.24
CA SER A 99 9.05 -9.14 30.04
C SER A 99 9.71 -8.14 29.10
N ALA A 100 11.04 -7.99 29.20
CA ALA A 100 11.79 -7.06 28.34
C ALA A 100 11.93 -7.60 26.91
N VAL A 101 12.05 -8.91 26.71
CA VAL A 101 12.05 -9.54 25.37
C VAL A 101 10.70 -9.35 24.70
N THR A 102 9.60 -9.59 25.44
CA THR A 102 8.23 -9.41 24.93
C THR A 102 7.98 -7.96 24.53
N ALA A 103 8.41 -6.99 25.35
CA ALA A 103 8.28 -5.56 25.02
C ALA A 103 9.04 -5.17 23.74
N ARG A 104 10.25 -5.71 23.54
CA ARG A 104 11.04 -5.41 22.33
C ARG A 104 10.47 -6.05 21.07
N VAL A 105 9.91 -7.25 21.17
CA VAL A 105 9.20 -7.90 20.06
C VAL A 105 7.93 -7.13 19.71
N ALA A 106 7.17 -6.67 20.70
CA ALA A 106 6.00 -5.82 20.49
C ALA A 106 6.35 -4.50 19.78
N LEU A 107 7.42 -3.82 20.22
CA LEU A 107 7.92 -2.62 19.56
C LEU A 107 8.34 -2.88 18.11
N SER A 108 8.95 -4.02 17.82
CA SER A 108 9.31 -4.41 16.45
C SER A 108 8.07 -4.61 15.59
N ARG A 109 6.99 -5.14 16.16
CA ARG A 109 5.72 -5.31 15.46
C ARG A 109 5.05 -3.96 15.18
N GLU A 110 4.99 -3.06 16.14
CA GLU A 110 4.46 -1.71 15.94
C GLU A 110 5.23 -0.96 14.87
N PHE A 111 6.55 -1.11 14.85
CA PHE A 111 7.39 -0.52 13.84
C PHE A 111 7.08 -1.03 12.43
N VAL A 112 6.91 -2.34 12.27
CA VAL A 112 6.54 -2.94 10.98
C VAL A 112 5.12 -2.51 10.58
N SER A 113 4.17 -2.50 11.52
CA SER A 113 2.79 -2.05 11.29
C SER A 113 2.74 -0.57 10.84
N PHE A 114 3.63 0.27 11.34
CA PHE A 114 3.73 1.64 10.88
C PHE A 114 4.05 1.72 9.38
N PHE A 115 4.98 0.90 8.89
CA PHE A 115 5.33 0.86 7.47
C PHE A 115 4.28 0.16 6.61
N GLU A 116 3.61 -0.84 7.17
CA GLU A 116 2.58 -1.61 6.46
C GLU A 116 1.29 -0.82 6.30
N GLU A 117 0.88 -0.10 7.33
CA GLU A 117 -0.45 0.50 7.42
C GLU A 117 -0.42 2.03 7.39
N HIS A 118 0.34 2.66 8.27
CA HIS A 118 0.29 4.11 8.45
C HIS A 118 1.02 4.88 7.34
N LEU A 119 2.17 4.40 6.91
CA LEU A 119 2.94 5.06 5.86
C LEU A 119 2.23 5.04 4.49
N PRO A 120 1.68 3.91 4.02
CA PRO A 120 0.87 3.89 2.80
C PRO A 120 -0.37 4.77 2.90
N ILE A 121 -1.09 4.77 4.03
CA ILE A 121 -2.26 5.63 4.25
C ILE A 121 -1.87 7.10 4.16
N ALA A 122 -0.79 7.52 4.82
CA ALA A 122 -0.32 8.89 4.76
C ALA A 122 0.07 9.30 3.33
N ALA A 123 0.81 8.45 2.62
CA ALA A 123 1.19 8.69 1.23
C ALA A 123 -0.03 8.78 0.32
N THR A 124 -0.99 7.87 0.47
CA THR A 124 -2.26 7.87 -0.28
C THR A 124 -3.05 9.15 -0.02
N SER A 125 -3.15 9.57 1.23
CA SER A 125 -3.89 10.78 1.60
C SER A 125 -3.30 12.02 0.95
N VAL A 126 -1.97 12.16 0.98
CA VAL A 126 -1.29 13.29 0.33
C VAL A 126 -1.53 13.28 -1.17
N VAL A 127 -1.32 12.14 -1.84
CA VAL A 127 -1.53 12.01 -3.29
C VAL A 127 -2.99 12.27 -3.67
N SER A 128 -3.95 11.78 -2.87
CA SER A 128 -5.38 11.98 -3.13
C SER A 128 -5.78 13.45 -3.00
N ILE A 129 -5.26 14.17 -2.00
CA ILE A 129 -5.54 15.61 -1.84
C ILE A 129 -5.01 16.39 -3.03
N PHE A 130 -3.74 16.19 -3.39
CA PHE A 130 -3.14 16.88 -4.55
C PHE A 130 -3.83 16.48 -5.86
N GLY A 131 -4.13 15.20 -6.05
CA GLY A 131 -4.84 14.72 -7.23
C GLY A 131 -6.25 15.30 -7.35
N ALA A 132 -6.99 15.36 -6.26
CA ALA A 132 -8.33 15.99 -6.24
C ALA A 132 -8.26 17.49 -6.56
N CYS A 133 -7.30 18.22 -6.01
CA CYS A 133 -7.10 19.63 -6.31
C CYS A 133 -6.78 19.86 -7.80
N ILE A 134 -5.88 19.06 -8.37
CA ILE A 134 -5.54 19.15 -9.80
C ILE A 134 -6.76 18.81 -10.66
N MET A 135 -7.51 17.77 -10.30
CA MET A 135 -8.70 17.38 -11.04
C MET A 135 -9.80 18.46 -11.02
N LEU A 136 -10.00 19.10 -9.88
CA LEU A 136 -10.95 20.23 -9.77
C LEU A 136 -10.52 21.39 -10.67
N LEU A 137 -9.23 21.75 -10.66
CA LEU A 137 -8.70 22.79 -11.54
C LEU A 137 -8.89 22.47 -13.02
N VAL A 138 -8.72 21.22 -13.43
CA VAL A 138 -8.88 20.79 -14.83
C VAL A 138 -10.35 20.72 -15.26
N LEU A 139 -11.27 20.47 -14.33
CA LEU A 139 -12.70 20.38 -14.63
C LEU A 139 -13.40 21.76 -14.62
N GLU A 140 -12.85 22.76 -13.94
CA GLU A 140 -13.36 24.13 -13.96
C GLU A 140 -12.92 24.96 -15.19
N PHE A 141 -11.94 24.48 -15.93
CA PHE A 141 -11.49 25.06 -17.20
C PHE A 141 -11.90 24.18 -18.38
#